data_237e05f68c194744b2efa3e3e0079e92
#
_entry.id   237e05f68c194744b2efa3e3e0079e92
#
_cell.length_a   1.000
_cell.length_b   1.000
_cell.length_c   1.000
_cell.angle_alpha   90.00
_cell.angle_beta   90.00
_cell.angle_gamma   90.00
#
_symmetry.space_group_name_H-M   'P 1'
#
loop_
_entity.id
_entity.type
_entity.pdbx_description
1 polymer ?
#
loop_
_entity_poly.entity_id
_entity_poly.type
_entity_poly.pdbx_seq_one_letter_code
_entity_poly.pdbx_strand_id
1 'polypeptide(L)'
;GKAEIEKQYGKISTSSTGTILRKVIELQQQGADIFFGEPSFDVEDLMRISDDGRGIISVLRVADMQSKPKLFSTFMLSLLAELYASLPEEGDIDKPKLVLFIDEAHLVFQEATSALLQQIETVIKLIRSKGVGIFFCTQNPQDIPASVLAQLGLKVQHALRAFTAADRKTIKQAAENYPETTYYKTEDAITQLGIGEAFITLLNEKGIPTPLVHTMLVPPRSRMDILSDAEI
;
A
#
# COMPACT_ATOMS: atom_id res chain seq x y z
N GLY A 1 35.94 6.33 -2.54
CA GLY A 1 36.34 5.18 -1.72
C GLY A 1 36.17 5.44 -0.22
N LYS A 2 36.74 4.59 0.65
CA LYS A 2 36.59 4.67 2.11
C LYS A 2 36.93 6.06 2.68
N ALA A 3 37.99 6.67 2.17
CA ALA A 3 38.45 8.00 2.59
C ALA A 3 37.45 9.14 2.23
N GLU A 4 36.73 9.02 1.14
CA GLU A 4 35.68 9.99 0.74
C GLU A 4 34.45 9.85 1.62
N ILE A 5 34.04 8.62 1.92
CA ILE A 5 32.91 8.34 2.82
C ILE A 5 33.24 8.85 4.25
N GLU A 6 34.45 8.60 4.74
CA GLU A 6 34.89 9.08 6.06
C GLU A 6 34.95 10.61 6.12
N LYS A 7 35.27 11.28 5.01
CA LYS A 7 35.31 12.74 4.90
C LYS A 7 33.91 13.36 4.90
N GLN A 8 32.95 12.69 4.32
CA GLN A 8 31.57 13.20 4.13
C GLN A 8 30.62 12.81 5.29
N TYR A 9 30.81 11.63 5.88
CA TYR A 9 29.91 11.06 6.87
C TYR A 9 30.58 10.70 8.22
N GLY A 10 31.86 11.04 8.39
CA GLY A 10 32.62 10.70 9.58
C GLY A 10 33.13 9.27 9.61
N LYS A 11 33.83 8.87 10.69
CA LYS A 11 34.36 7.50 10.85
C LYS A 11 33.22 6.50 11.05
N ILE A 12 32.97 5.67 10.04
CA ILE A 12 32.05 4.54 10.13
C ILE A 12 32.85 3.31 10.62
N SER A 13 32.32 2.60 11.62
CA SER A 13 32.96 1.39 12.14
C SER A 13 33.01 0.31 11.07
N THR A 14 34.05 -0.53 11.07
CA THR A 14 34.19 -1.66 10.15
C THR A 14 33.01 -2.64 10.27
N SER A 15 32.47 -2.78 11.48
CA SER A 15 31.27 -3.59 11.77
C SER A 15 30.03 -3.02 11.07
N SER A 16 29.80 -1.69 11.15
CA SER A 16 28.68 -1.04 10.49
C SER A 16 28.79 -1.13 8.96
N THR A 17 29.98 -0.89 8.42
CA THR A 17 30.22 -1.04 6.98
C THR A 17 29.96 -2.47 6.51
N GLY A 18 30.40 -3.48 7.27
CA GLY A 18 30.15 -4.89 6.94
C GLY A 18 28.65 -5.23 6.99
N THR A 19 27.89 -4.62 7.89
CA THR A 19 26.43 -4.83 7.96
C THR A 19 25.70 -4.20 6.78
N ILE A 20 26.06 -2.98 6.41
CA ILE A 20 25.51 -2.28 5.23
C ILE A 20 25.83 -3.09 3.96
N LEU A 21 27.07 -3.51 3.80
CA LEU A 21 27.50 -4.26 2.61
C LEU A 21 26.74 -5.58 2.47
N ARG A 22 26.54 -6.32 3.57
CA ARG A 22 25.72 -7.54 3.55
C ARG A 22 24.30 -7.28 3.09
N LYS A 23 23.68 -6.18 3.53
CA LYS A 23 22.32 -5.81 3.12
C LYS A 23 22.27 -5.41 1.64
N VAL A 24 23.26 -4.70 1.15
CA VAL A 24 23.37 -4.38 -0.28
C VAL A 24 23.51 -5.65 -1.12
N ILE A 25 24.40 -6.56 -0.72
CA ILE A 25 24.59 -7.85 -1.40
C ILE A 25 23.30 -8.69 -1.37
N GLU A 26 22.59 -8.72 -0.25
CA GLU A 26 21.32 -9.44 -0.12
C GLU A 26 20.27 -8.89 -1.13
N LEU A 27 20.17 -7.57 -1.27
CA LEU A 27 19.29 -6.94 -2.25
C LEU A 27 19.75 -7.21 -3.69
N GLN A 28 21.06 -7.15 -3.97
CA GLN A 28 21.61 -7.45 -5.30
C GLN A 28 21.31 -8.90 -5.73
N GLN A 29 21.41 -9.85 -4.80
CA GLN A 29 21.06 -11.26 -5.06
C GLN A 29 19.56 -11.43 -5.39
N GLN A 30 18.71 -10.49 -4.97
CA GLN A 30 17.30 -10.44 -5.33
C GLN A 30 17.04 -9.69 -6.63
N GLY A 31 18.07 -9.19 -7.31
CA GLY A 31 17.95 -8.44 -8.57
C GLY A 31 17.72 -6.93 -8.37
N ALA A 32 18.22 -6.37 -7.27
CA ALA A 32 18.07 -4.95 -6.97
C ALA A 32 18.70 -4.01 -8.01
N ASP A 33 19.71 -4.46 -8.71
CA ASP A 33 20.38 -3.77 -9.83
C ASP A 33 19.43 -3.46 -11.01
N ILE A 34 18.33 -4.21 -11.15
CA ILE A 34 17.29 -3.92 -12.14
C ILE A 34 16.39 -2.77 -11.67
N PHE A 35 16.17 -2.63 -10.36
CA PHE A 35 15.24 -1.66 -9.79
C PHE A 35 15.91 -0.39 -9.26
N PHE A 36 17.16 -0.50 -8.81
CA PHE A 36 17.93 0.61 -8.25
C PHE A 36 19.07 0.99 -9.19
N GLY A 37 18.72 1.62 -10.29
CA GLY A 37 19.64 2.11 -11.30
C GLY A 37 19.34 3.58 -11.64
N GLU A 38 19.47 3.92 -12.91
CA GLU A 38 19.01 5.20 -13.41
C GLU A 38 17.49 5.28 -13.36
N PRO A 39 16.91 6.43 -12.96
CA PRO A 39 15.46 6.61 -12.93
C PRO A 39 14.82 6.30 -14.30
N SER A 40 13.85 5.43 -14.34
CA SER A 40 13.14 5.04 -15.58
C SER A 40 11.99 6.00 -15.90
N PHE A 41 11.51 6.74 -14.91
CA PHE A 41 10.44 7.73 -15.03
C PHE A 41 10.57 8.75 -13.90
N ASP A 42 10.00 9.92 -14.09
CA ASP A 42 9.81 10.91 -13.03
C ASP A 42 8.49 10.61 -12.30
N VAL A 43 8.48 10.77 -10.98
CA VAL A 43 7.22 10.58 -10.20
C VAL A 43 6.13 11.56 -10.61
N GLU A 44 6.48 12.72 -11.16
CA GLU A 44 5.53 13.68 -11.72
C GLU A 44 4.81 13.13 -12.96
N ASP A 45 5.43 12.21 -13.70
CA ASP A 45 4.81 11.54 -14.85
C ASP A 45 3.56 10.74 -14.46
N LEU A 46 3.48 10.29 -13.20
CA LEU A 46 2.32 9.57 -12.68
C LEU A 46 1.07 10.46 -12.55
N MET A 47 1.25 11.79 -12.55
CA MET A 47 0.16 12.77 -12.43
C MET A 47 -0.23 13.41 -13.77
N ARG A 48 0.29 12.92 -14.88
CA ARG A 48 -0.04 13.45 -16.19
C ARG A 48 -1.53 13.37 -16.50
N ILE A 49 -1.99 14.36 -17.21
CA ILE A 49 -3.35 14.47 -17.73
C ILE A 49 -3.29 14.34 -19.24
N SER A 50 -4.19 13.58 -19.83
CA SER A 50 -4.33 13.44 -21.28
C SER A 50 -4.93 14.71 -21.91
N ASP A 51 -4.82 14.85 -23.22
CA ASP A 51 -5.30 16.02 -23.98
C ASP A 51 -6.81 16.27 -23.81
N ASP A 52 -7.58 15.23 -23.48
CA ASP A 52 -9.03 15.32 -23.20
C ASP A 52 -9.35 15.65 -21.73
N GLY A 53 -8.33 16.00 -20.92
CA GLY A 53 -8.48 16.42 -19.53
C GLY A 53 -8.68 15.29 -18.53
N ARG A 54 -8.51 14.02 -18.92
CA ARG A 54 -8.56 12.87 -18.00
C ARG A 54 -7.19 12.53 -17.44
N GLY A 55 -7.17 12.00 -16.21
CA GLY A 55 -5.96 11.44 -15.62
C GLY A 55 -5.50 10.19 -16.38
N ILE A 56 -4.20 10.02 -16.49
CA ILE A 56 -3.58 8.82 -17.09
C ILE A 56 -3.54 7.72 -16.05
N ILE A 57 -3.91 6.51 -16.45
CA ILE A 57 -3.78 5.31 -15.61
C ILE A 57 -2.46 4.64 -15.96
N SER A 58 -1.54 4.64 -15.00
CA SER A 58 -0.26 3.96 -15.11
C SER A 58 -0.32 2.61 -14.41
N VAL A 59 0.13 1.54 -15.06
CA VAL A 59 0.19 0.20 -14.47
C VAL A 59 1.64 -0.20 -14.29
N LEU A 60 2.07 -0.27 -13.03
CA LEU A 60 3.40 -0.74 -12.66
C LEU A 60 3.37 -2.25 -12.43
N ARG A 61 3.93 -3.01 -13.36
CA ARG A 61 3.96 -4.47 -13.27
C ARG A 61 5.14 -4.93 -12.42
N VAL A 62 4.86 -5.46 -11.25
CA VAL A 62 5.87 -5.92 -10.27
C VAL A 62 5.73 -7.42 -9.96
N ALA A 63 5.16 -8.20 -10.90
CA ALA A 63 4.90 -9.63 -10.71
C ALA A 63 6.16 -10.41 -10.29
N ASP A 64 7.32 -10.10 -10.87
CA ASP A 64 8.59 -10.75 -10.56
C ASP A 64 9.12 -10.43 -9.15
N MET A 65 8.57 -9.43 -8.48
CA MET A 65 8.94 -9.03 -7.12
C MET A 65 8.14 -9.77 -6.04
N GLN A 66 7.05 -10.45 -6.38
CA GLN A 66 6.23 -11.18 -5.40
C GLN A 66 7.04 -12.22 -4.61
N SER A 67 8.01 -12.85 -5.26
CA SER A 67 8.94 -13.78 -4.61
C SER A 67 10.09 -13.11 -3.84
N LYS A 68 10.13 -11.77 -3.81
CA LYS A 68 11.22 -10.97 -3.26
C LYS A 68 10.69 -9.86 -2.35
N PRO A 69 10.03 -10.18 -1.23
CA PRO A 69 9.28 -9.21 -0.43
C PRO A 69 10.15 -8.08 0.15
N LYS A 70 11.42 -8.32 0.47
CA LYS A 70 12.35 -7.26 0.92
C LYS A 70 12.63 -6.24 -0.16
N LEU A 71 12.83 -6.70 -1.39
CA LEU A 71 13.04 -5.82 -2.54
C LEU A 71 11.78 -5.00 -2.81
N PHE A 72 10.61 -5.64 -2.77
CA PHE A 72 9.32 -4.96 -2.95
C PHE A 72 9.09 -3.89 -1.88
N SER A 73 9.27 -4.21 -0.60
CA SER A 73 9.12 -3.24 0.49
C SER A 73 10.07 -2.05 0.34
N THR A 74 11.33 -2.30 -0.06
CA THR A 74 12.33 -1.25 -0.26
C THR A 74 11.97 -0.37 -1.45
N PHE A 75 11.53 -0.97 -2.55
CA PHE A 75 11.07 -0.24 -3.74
C PHE A 75 9.86 0.64 -3.40
N MET A 76 8.84 0.09 -2.74
CA MET A 76 7.65 0.84 -2.35
C MET A 76 7.97 2.01 -1.42
N LEU A 77 8.88 1.80 -0.45
CA LEU A 77 9.32 2.91 0.40
C LEU A 77 10.03 4.00 -0.43
N SER A 78 10.93 3.62 -1.36
CA SER A 78 11.61 4.58 -2.24
C SER A 78 10.60 5.40 -3.04
N LEU A 79 9.63 4.74 -3.67
CA LEU A 79 8.59 5.40 -4.45
C LEU A 79 7.75 6.37 -3.59
N LEU A 80 7.27 5.90 -2.44
CA LEU A 80 6.47 6.73 -1.54
C LEU A 80 7.28 7.91 -0.96
N ALA A 81 8.54 7.69 -0.62
CA ALA A 81 9.43 8.72 -0.10
C ALA A 81 9.74 9.78 -1.17
N GLU A 82 9.94 9.37 -2.41
CA GLU A 82 10.18 10.27 -3.53
C GLU A 82 8.94 11.10 -3.87
N LEU A 83 7.76 10.49 -3.92
CA LEU A 83 6.48 11.20 -4.05
C LEU A 83 6.32 12.24 -2.93
N TYR A 84 6.60 11.85 -1.68
CA TYR A 84 6.51 12.77 -0.55
C TYR A 84 7.50 13.92 -0.64
N ALA A 85 8.73 13.68 -1.10
CA ALA A 85 9.77 14.69 -1.19
C ALA A 85 9.58 15.65 -2.38
N SER A 86 9.12 15.13 -3.53
CA SER A 86 9.03 15.89 -4.79
C SER A 86 7.74 16.69 -4.90
N LEU A 87 6.63 16.19 -4.34
CA LEU A 87 5.35 16.86 -4.48
C LEU A 87 5.22 18.06 -3.52
N PRO A 88 4.60 19.17 -3.98
CA PRO A 88 4.34 20.33 -3.12
C PRO A 88 3.27 20.02 -2.06
N GLU A 89 3.21 20.83 -1.02
CA GLU A 89 2.10 20.81 -0.07
C GLU A 89 0.85 21.40 -0.73
N GLU A 90 -0.20 20.57 -0.81
CA GLU A 90 -1.48 20.96 -1.42
C GLU A 90 -2.53 21.35 -0.39
N GLY A 91 -2.31 20.98 0.85
CA GLY A 91 -3.29 21.17 1.92
C GLY A 91 -4.52 20.26 1.77
N ASP A 92 -5.68 20.78 2.14
CA ASP A 92 -6.96 20.06 2.06
C ASP A 92 -7.64 20.37 0.73
N ILE A 93 -7.51 19.45 -0.23
CA ILE A 93 -8.09 19.57 -1.58
C ILE A 93 -9.24 18.61 -1.75
N ASP A 94 -10.25 19.00 -2.54
CA ASP A 94 -11.46 18.20 -2.76
C ASP A 94 -11.19 16.85 -3.44
N LYS A 95 -10.17 16.77 -4.28
CA LYS A 95 -9.82 15.57 -5.04
C LYS A 95 -8.32 15.34 -5.00
N PRO A 96 -7.86 14.09 -4.82
CA PRO A 96 -6.45 13.77 -4.91
C PRO A 96 -5.91 14.03 -6.32
N LYS A 97 -4.66 14.45 -6.41
CA LYS A 97 -3.92 14.60 -7.67
C LYS A 97 -3.38 13.28 -8.19
N LEU A 98 -3.08 12.37 -7.29
CA LEU A 98 -2.61 11.02 -7.60
C LEU A 98 -3.32 10.03 -6.67
N VAL A 99 -3.73 8.89 -7.24
CA VAL A 99 -4.27 7.77 -6.47
C VAL A 99 -3.45 6.52 -6.77
N LEU A 100 -2.88 5.93 -5.73
CA LEU A 100 -2.12 4.69 -5.81
C LEU A 100 -2.99 3.52 -5.32
N PHE A 101 -3.13 2.50 -6.15
CA PHE A 101 -3.69 1.21 -5.75
C PHE A 101 -2.54 0.23 -5.61
N ILE A 102 -2.33 -0.29 -4.41
CA ILE A 102 -1.27 -1.26 -4.10
C ILE A 102 -1.95 -2.61 -3.89
N ASP A 103 -1.88 -3.44 -4.92
CA ASP A 103 -2.38 -4.80 -4.86
C ASP A 103 -1.38 -5.70 -4.10
N GLU A 104 -1.87 -6.78 -3.49
CA GLU A 104 -1.11 -7.66 -2.59
C GLU A 104 -0.30 -6.86 -1.55
N ALA A 105 -0.98 -5.91 -0.91
CA ALA A 105 -0.36 -4.94 -0.01
C ALA A 105 0.42 -5.57 1.16
N HIS A 106 0.16 -6.85 1.50
CA HIS A 106 0.94 -7.59 2.48
C HIS A 106 2.43 -7.63 2.15
N LEU A 107 2.80 -7.62 0.85
CA LEU A 107 4.20 -7.63 0.41
C LEU A 107 4.96 -6.36 0.83
N VAL A 108 4.27 -5.24 1.04
CA VAL A 108 4.90 -4.00 1.51
C VAL A 108 5.40 -4.16 2.95
N PHE A 109 4.71 -4.96 3.76
CA PHE A 109 4.91 -5.03 5.21
C PHE A 109 5.58 -6.34 5.68
N GLN A 110 5.45 -7.43 4.92
CA GLN A 110 5.75 -8.80 5.35
C GLN A 110 7.19 -9.01 5.83
N GLU A 111 8.17 -8.42 5.15
CA GLU A 111 9.61 -8.59 5.47
C GLU A 111 10.28 -7.25 5.79
N ALA A 112 9.48 -6.21 6.05
CA ALA A 112 9.99 -4.90 6.37
C ALA A 112 10.62 -4.90 7.77
N THR A 113 11.82 -4.29 7.90
CA THR A 113 12.42 -4.04 9.20
C THR A 113 11.61 -3.02 9.98
N SER A 114 11.74 -2.99 11.31
CA SER A 114 11.04 -2.01 12.16
C SER A 114 11.30 -0.55 11.72
N ALA A 115 12.53 -0.25 11.30
CA ALA A 115 12.89 1.08 10.80
C ALA A 115 12.18 1.40 9.47
N LEU A 116 12.08 0.42 8.58
CA LEU A 116 11.38 0.54 7.30
C LEU A 116 9.87 0.75 7.52
N LEU A 117 9.27 -0.03 8.41
CA LEU A 117 7.86 0.12 8.78
C LEU A 117 7.56 1.52 9.31
N GLN A 118 8.38 2.04 10.24
CA GLN A 118 8.21 3.39 10.77
C GLN A 118 8.28 4.47 9.69
N GLN A 119 9.15 4.31 8.69
CA GLN A 119 9.25 5.24 7.58
C GLN A 119 8.01 5.17 6.69
N ILE A 120 7.56 3.96 6.33
CA ILE A 120 6.33 3.75 5.55
C ILE A 120 5.14 4.38 6.28
N GLU A 121 4.97 4.10 7.57
CA GLU A 121 3.90 4.67 8.40
C GLU A 121 3.93 6.20 8.41
N THR A 122 5.12 6.78 8.55
CA THR A 122 5.31 8.22 8.54
C THR A 122 4.90 8.83 7.20
N VAL A 123 5.33 8.24 6.10
CA VAL A 123 4.98 8.72 4.76
C VAL A 123 3.47 8.59 4.53
N ILE A 124 2.86 7.44 4.83
CA ILE A 124 1.41 7.23 4.66
C ILE A 124 0.61 8.28 5.45
N LYS A 125 1.04 8.61 6.67
CA LYS A 125 0.39 9.61 7.51
C LYS A 125 0.44 11.02 6.90
N LEU A 126 1.52 11.37 6.24
CA LEU A 126 1.78 12.72 5.76
C LEU A 126 1.45 12.94 4.28
N ILE A 127 1.42 11.88 3.47
CA ILE A 127 1.33 11.98 2.01
C ILE A 127 0.00 12.58 1.54
N ARG A 128 -1.03 12.54 2.38
CA ARG A 128 -2.32 13.18 2.09
C ARG A 128 -2.15 14.68 1.85
N SER A 129 -1.30 15.36 2.62
CA SER A 129 -1.04 16.80 2.45
C SER A 129 -0.41 17.13 1.09
N LYS A 130 0.15 16.14 0.41
CA LYS A 130 0.68 16.23 -0.96
C LYS A 130 -0.38 15.93 -2.04
N GLY A 131 -1.64 15.74 -1.66
CA GLY A 131 -2.71 15.40 -2.59
C GLY A 131 -2.66 13.96 -3.11
N VAL A 132 -2.02 13.03 -2.39
CA VAL A 132 -1.92 11.62 -2.78
C VAL A 132 -2.85 10.76 -1.93
N GLY A 133 -3.71 9.98 -2.60
CA GLY A 133 -4.55 8.95 -1.99
C GLY A 133 -3.89 7.58 -2.16
N ILE A 134 -3.94 6.73 -1.13
CA ILE A 134 -3.41 5.37 -1.20
C ILE A 134 -4.51 4.37 -0.85
N PHE A 135 -4.68 3.36 -1.68
CA PHE A 135 -5.54 2.21 -1.46
C PHE A 135 -4.68 0.95 -1.34
N PHE A 136 -4.83 0.26 -0.21
CA PHE A 136 -4.22 -1.04 0.01
C PHE A 136 -5.25 -2.12 -0.29
N CYS A 137 -4.93 -3.03 -1.22
CA CYS A 137 -5.74 -4.19 -1.54
C CYS A 137 -5.03 -5.43 -0.98
N THR A 138 -5.73 -6.19 -0.15
CA THR A 138 -5.18 -7.41 0.46
C THR A 138 -6.29 -8.44 0.69
N GLN A 139 -5.93 -9.70 0.72
CA GLN A 139 -6.84 -10.81 1.00
C GLN A 139 -7.12 -10.94 2.51
N ASN A 140 -6.19 -10.49 3.36
CA ASN A 140 -6.32 -10.57 4.79
C ASN A 140 -6.09 -9.19 5.44
N PRO A 141 -7.10 -8.63 6.14
CA PRO A 141 -6.98 -7.32 6.79
C PRO A 141 -5.83 -7.24 7.81
N GLN A 142 -5.43 -8.36 8.39
CA GLN A 142 -4.35 -8.41 9.39
C GLN A 142 -2.94 -8.26 8.80
N ASP A 143 -2.81 -8.36 7.48
CA ASP A 143 -1.54 -8.16 6.79
C ASP A 143 -1.08 -6.69 6.82
N ILE A 144 -2.02 -5.79 7.08
CA ILE A 144 -1.74 -4.36 7.23
C ILE A 144 -1.48 -4.06 8.72
N PRO A 145 -0.34 -3.45 9.09
CA PRO A 145 -0.06 -3.08 10.47
C PRO A 145 -1.16 -2.19 11.07
N ALA A 146 -1.49 -2.40 12.35
CA ALA A 146 -2.55 -1.67 13.03
C ALA A 146 -2.33 -0.15 13.02
N SER A 147 -1.09 0.31 13.09
CA SER A 147 -0.70 1.71 12.98
C SER A 147 -1.04 2.33 11.62
N VAL A 148 -0.92 1.54 10.52
CA VAL A 148 -1.33 1.94 9.17
C VAL A 148 -2.85 1.90 9.06
N LEU A 149 -3.50 0.81 9.49
CA LEU A 149 -4.97 0.68 9.47
C LEU A 149 -5.68 1.84 10.18
N ALA A 150 -5.09 2.36 11.25
CA ALA A 150 -5.62 3.50 11.98
C ALA A 150 -5.59 4.82 11.18
N GLN A 151 -4.79 4.91 10.13
CA GLN A 151 -4.71 6.09 9.25
C GLN A 151 -5.68 6.01 8.05
N LEU A 152 -6.26 4.82 7.79
CA LEU A 152 -7.12 4.61 6.64
C LEU A 152 -8.55 5.05 6.93
N GLY A 153 -8.97 6.10 6.24
CA GLY A 153 -10.30 6.70 6.42
C GLY A 153 -11.44 5.95 5.71
N LEU A 154 -11.13 5.12 4.72
CA LEU A 154 -12.09 4.27 4.01
C LEU A 154 -11.72 2.81 4.22
N LYS A 155 -12.71 1.99 4.54
CA LYS A 155 -12.57 0.53 4.62
C LYS A 155 -13.69 -0.12 3.81
N VAL A 156 -13.29 -1.00 2.89
CA VAL A 156 -14.18 -1.83 2.07
C VAL A 156 -13.85 -3.29 2.36
N GLN A 157 -14.79 -4.03 2.90
CA GLN A 157 -14.60 -5.42 3.29
C GLN A 157 -15.54 -6.33 2.52
N HIS A 158 -14.97 -7.17 1.68
CA HIS A 158 -15.67 -8.29 1.05
C HIS A 158 -15.79 -9.48 1.99
N ALA A 159 -16.51 -10.51 1.56
CA ALA A 159 -16.71 -11.72 2.34
C ALA A 159 -15.39 -12.36 2.78
N LEU A 160 -15.31 -12.72 4.05
CA LEU A 160 -14.29 -13.62 4.56
C LEU A 160 -14.91 -15.00 4.82
N ARG A 161 -14.17 -16.07 4.53
CA ARG A 161 -14.62 -17.44 4.75
C ARG A 161 -13.75 -18.11 5.83
N ALA A 162 -14.40 -18.80 6.76
CA ALA A 162 -13.70 -19.52 7.82
C ALA A 162 -13.81 -21.02 7.63
N PHE A 163 -12.68 -21.67 7.42
CA PHE A 163 -12.57 -23.13 7.39
C PHE A 163 -11.88 -23.68 8.65
N THR A 164 -11.06 -22.86 9.29
CA THR A 164 -10.27 -23.24 10.45
C THR A 164 -10.58 -22.36 11.67
N ALA A 165 -10.06 -22.77 12.84
CA ALA A 165 -10.14 -21.93 14.05
C ALA A 165 -9.32 -20.64 13.92
N ALA A 166 -8.22 -20.67 13.17
CA ALA A 166 -7.41 -19.49 12.85
C ALA A 166 -8.19 -18.48 12.02
N ASP A 167 -8.93 -18.95 10.99
CA ASP A 167 -9.77 -18.08 10.16
C ASP A 167 -10.85 -17.38 10.99
N ARG A 168 -11.52 -18.12 11.91
CA ARG A 168 -12.53 -17.53 12.80
C ARG A 168 -11.93 -16.41 13.67
N LYS A 169 -10.71 -16.62 14.19
CA LYS A 169 -10.01 -15.60 14.96
C LYS A 169 -9.73 -14.36 14.10
N THR A 170 -9.26 -14.56 12.87
CA THR A 170 -9.02 -13.48 11.90
C THR A 170 -10.29 -12.69 11.60
N ILE A 171 -11.41 -13.36 11.35
CA ILE A 171 -12.71 -12.72 11.09
C ILE A 171 -13.16 -11.90 12.28
N LYS A 172 -13.06 -12.44 13.50
CA LYS A 172 -13.39 -11.71 14.72
C LYS A 172 -12.55 -10.44 14.86
N GLN A 173 -11.24 -10.53 14.69
CA GLN A 173 -10.33 -9.38 14.74
C GLN A 173 -10.63 -8.36 13.63
N ALA A 174 -10.98 -8.83 12.41
CA ALA A 174 -11.41 -7.95 11.34
C ALA A 174 -12.69 -7.19 11.71
N ALA A 175 -13.68 -7.89 12.31
CA ALA A 175 -14.93 -7.29 12.73
C ALA A 175 -14.72 -6.21 13.81
N GLU A 176 -13.79 -6.39 14.73
CA GLU A 176 -13.44 -5.43 15.79
C GLU A 176 -12.85 -4.11 15.24
N ASN A 177 -12.37 -4.08 13.99
CA ASN A 177 -11.89 -2.86 13.34
C ASN A 177 -12.98 -1.96 12.76
N TYR A 178 -14.26 -2.35 12.88
CA TYR A 178 -15.40 -1.61 12.37
C TYR A 178 -16.23 -1.01 13.50
N PRO A 179 -16.96 0.09 13.24
CA PRO A 179 -17.90 0.64 14.19
C PRO A 179 -18.95 -0.40 14.61
N GLU A 180 -19.25 -0.44 15.91
CA GLU A 180 -20.36 -1.28 16.43
C GLU A 180 -21.69 -0.87 15.82
N THR A 181 -22.54 -1.84 15.54
CA THR A 181 -23.89 -1.64 15.04
C THR A 181 -24.86 -2.52 15.81
N THR A 182 -26.09 -2.02 16.01
CA THR A 182 -27.19 -2.78 16.65
C THR A 182 -28.00 -3.60 15.65
N TYR A 183 -27.77 -3.40 14.35
CA TYR A 183 -28.57 -4.03 13.30
C TYR A 183 -28.17 -5.47 13.01
N TYR A 184 -26.88 -5.80 13.20
CA TYR A 184 -26.33 -7.14 12.96
C TYR A 184 -25.00 -7.32 13.69
N LYS A 185 -24.61 -8.58 13.89
CA LYS A 185 -23.28 -8.92 14.37
C LYS A 185 -22.32 -8.90 13.19
N THR A 186 -21.36 -7.98 13.19
CA THR A 186 -20.41 -7.78 12.09
C THR A 186 -19.62 -9.05 11.78
N GLU A 187 -19.20 -9.80 12.81
CA GLU A 187 -18.47 -11.07 12.66
C GLU A 187 -19.27 -12.10 11.83
N ASP A 188 -20.56 -12.26 12.14
CA ASP A 188 -21.43 -13.21 11.44
C ASP A 188 -21.72 -12.71 10.00
N ALA A 189 -22.01 -11.42 9.88
CA ALA A 189 -22.42 -10.81 8.65
C ALA A 189 -21.30 -10.79 7.58
N ILE A 190 -20.02 -10.58 7.97
CA ILE A 190 -18.87 -10.64 7.05
C ILE A 190 -18.78 -12.01 6.36
N THR A 191 -19.11 -13.10 7.06
CA THR A 191 -19.05 -14.44 6.50
C THR A 191 -20.20 -14.76 5.53
N GLN A 192 -21.29 -13.99 5.59
CA GLN A 192 -22.53 -14.20 4.85
C GLN A 192 -22.62 -13.34 3.58
N LEU A 193 -21.69 -12.37 3.39
CA LEU A 193 -21.68 -11.53 2.20
C LEU A 193 -21.64 -12.39 0.93
N GLY A 194 -22.43 -12.01 -0.05
CA GLY A 194 -22.49 -12.60 -1.38
C GLY A 194 -21.43 -12.03 -2.34
N ILE A 195 -21.48 -12.51 -3.57
CA ILE A 195 -20.62 -12.00 -4.65
C ILE A 195 -21.05 -10.56 -4.99
N GLY A 196 -20.08 -9.65 -5.05
CA GLY A 196 -20.34 -8.23 -5.31
C GLY A 196 -20.84 -7.45 -4.09
N GLU A 197 -21.04 -8.11 -2.96
CA GLU A 197 -21.40 -7.45 -1.71
C GLU A 197 -20.17 -7.04 -0.90
N ALA A 198 -20.29 -5.94 -0.17
CA ALA A 198 -19.26 -5.47 0.73
C ALA A 198 -19.84 -4.71 1.93
N PHE A 199 -19.09 -4.68 3.01
CA PHE A 199 -19.25 -3.69 4.06
C PHE A 199 -18.37 -2.49 3.78
N ILE A 200 -18.92 -1.28 3.92
CA ILE A 200 -18.22 -0.02 3.72
C ILE A 200 -18.39 0.88 4.94
N THR A 201 -17.31 1.46 5.38
CA THR A 201 -17.30 2.59 6.31
C THR A 201 -16.25 3.60 5.87
N LEU A 202 -16.50 4.87 6.11
CA LEU A 202 -15.58 5.97 5.80
C LEU A 202 -15.62 7.03 6.89
N LEU A 203 -14.64 7.92 6.91
CA LEU A 203 -14.68 9.08 7.79
C LEU A 203 -15.54 10.16 7.17
N ASN A 204 -16.46 10.74 7.97
CA ASN A 204 -17.20 11.93 7.57
C ASN A 204 -16.31 13.18 7.63
N GLU A 205 -16.87 14.34 7.27
CA GLU A 205 -16.16 15.64 7.28
C GLU A 205 -15.54 16.01 8.64
N LYS A 206 -16.04 15.43 9.74
CA LYS A 206 -15.53 15.64 11.10
C LYS A 206 -14.50 14.59 11.52
N GLY A 207 -14.08 13.70 10.61
CA GLY A 207 -13.17 12.60 10.92
C GLY A 207 -13.80 11.49 11.76
N ILE A 208 -15.13 11.41 11.85
CA ILE A 208 -15.85 10.37 12.61
C ILE A 208 -16.22 9.24 11.64
N PRO A 209 -15.94 7.97 11.99
CA PRO A 209 -16.38 6.84 11.17
C PRO A 209 -17.91 6.83 10.97
N THR A 210 -18.34 6.65 9.73
CA THR A 210 -19.76 6.43 9.43
C THR A 210 -20.20 5.06 9.92
N PRO A 211 -21.51 4.84 10.14
CA PRO A 211 -22.01 3.49 10.37
C PRO A 211 -21.55 2.52 9.28
N LEU A 212 -21.30 1.28 9.67
CA LEU A 212 -20.94 0.23 8.72
C LEU A 212 -22.16 -0.09 7.83
N VAL A 213 -22.01 0.02 6.53
CA VAL A 213 -23.10 -0.17 5.59
C VAL A 213 -22.86 -1.42 4.76
N HIS A 214 -23.83 -2.33 4.74
CA HIS A 214 -23.88 -3.42 3.77
C HIS A 214 -24.33 -2.89 2.41
N THR A 215 -23.59 -3.13 1.38
CA THR A 215 -23.86 -2.59 0.05
C THR A 215 -23.56 -3.60 -1.07
N MET A 216 -24.26 -3.43 -2.18
CA MET A 216 -23.97 -4.10 -3.44
C MET A 216 -23.10 -3.17 -4.29
N LEU A 217 -21.94 -3.64 -4.71
CA LEU A 217 -21.04 -2.90 -5.58
C LEU A 217 -21.50 -3.01 -7.04
N VAL A 218 -21.38 -1.90 -7.76
CA VAL A 218 -21.62 -1.89 -9.21
C VAL A 218 -20.42 -2.59 -9.89
N PRO A 219 -20.65 -3.68 -10.65
CA PRO A 219 -19.55 -4.37 -11.30
C PRO A 219 -18.90 -3.48 -12.37
N PRO A 220 -17.57 -3.46 -12.47
CA PRO A 220 -16.89 -2.74 -13.54
C PRO A 220 -17.17 -3.39 -14.88
N ARG A 221 -17.09 -2.62 -15.97
CA ARG A 221 -17.05 -3.16 -17.33
C ARG A 221 -15.66 -3.75 -17.56
N SER A 222 -15.53 -5.04 -17.37
CA SER A 222 -14.29 -5.77 -17.55
C SER A 222 -14.54 -7.09 -18.27
N ARG A 223 -13.53 -7.64 -18.91
CA ARG A 223 -13.54 -9.02 -19.36
C ARG A 223 -12.76 -9.89 -18.38
N MET A 224 -13.14 -11.16 -18.29
CA MET A 224 -12.49 -12.13 -17.40
C MET A 224 -11.32 -12.86 -18.09
N ASP A 225 -11.19 -12.72 -19.39
CA ASP A 225 -10.13 -13.37 -20.16
C ASP A 225 -8.78 -12.69 -19.95
N ILE A 226 -7.72 -13.49 -19.94
CA ILE A 226 -6.34 -12.99 -19.87
C ILE A 226 -6.03 -12.21 -21.16
N LEU A 227 -5.38 -11.07 -21.00
CA LEU A 227 -4.87 -10.31 -22.15
C LEU A 227 -3.76 -11.11 -22.85
N SER A 228 -3.78 -11.11 -24.17
CA SER A 228 -2.68 -11.64 -24.97
C SER A 228 -1.48 -10.69 -24.94
N ASP A 229 -0.29 -11.18 -25.22
CA ASP A 229 0.93 -10.37 -25.27
C ASP A 229 0.86 -9.20 -26.27
N ALA A 230 0.01 -9.31 -27.29
CA ALA A 230 -0.24 -8.24 -28.27
C ALA A 230 -1.20 -7.14 -27.76
N GLU A 231 -1.91 -7.37 -26.66
CA GLU A 231 -2.85 -6.45 -26.04
C GLU A 231 -2.24 -5.74 -24.80
N ILE A 232 -1.06 -6.18 -24.39
CA ILE A 232 -0.25 -5.61 -23.31
C ILE A 232 0.80 -4.68 -23.90
#